data_f7fe87d0004204cb4e12f5b70185da12
#
_entry.id   f7fe87d0004204cb4e12f5b70185da12
#
_cell.length_a   1.000
_cell.length_b   1.000
_cell.length_c   1.000
_cell.angle_alpha   90.00
_cell.angle_beta   90.00
_cell.angle_gamma   90.00
#
_symmetry.space_group_name_H-M   'P 1'
#
loop_
_entity.id
_entity.type
_entity.pdbx_description
1 polymer ?
#
loop_
_entity_poly.entity_id
_entity_poly.type
_entity_poly.pdbx_seq_one_letter_code
_entity_poly.pdbx_strand_id
1 'polypeptide(L)'
;MSKKYLSVAFAYVGVIVGAGLASGQDLLQYFLSFGAVGLIGIAALGVLNIIFGVVALQLGSYFRSGHHDEVFERITHPAVRRVIDVVLVFSGFAMGFVMLAGAGANLEQQFGLPAWAGSAVCAGLVILTAFLDFDRIMKVIGVFTPMIVIAIIILVIYSLVTPHPSVAELNATATKVTPALPNLWFSAINY
;
A
#
# COMPACT_ATOMS: atom_id res chain seq x y z
N MET A 1 -10.13 25.91 1.83
CA MET A 1 -8.75 25.36 1.84
C MET A 1 -8.68 23.96 2.46
N SER A 2 -9.39 23.66 3.52
CA SER A 2 -9.38 22.35 4.23
C SER A 2 -9.68 21.11 3.35
N LYS A 3 -10.65 21.16 2.44
CA LYS A 3 -11.06 20.01 1.62
C LYS A 3 -9.99 19.47 0.66
N LYS A 4 -9.13 20.35 0.11
CA LYS A 4 -8.06 19.91 -0.80
C LYS A 4 -6.96 19.14 -0.08
N TYR A 5 -6.54 19.60 1.10
CA TYR A 5 -5.53 18.90 1.91
C TYR A 5 -6.01 17.53 2.37
N LEU A 6 -7.28 17.44 2.77
CA LEU A 6 -7.87 16.17 3.18
C LEU A 6 -7.95 15.17 2.02
N SER A 7 -8.32 15.64 0.82
CA SER A 7 -8.35 14.80 -0.39
C SER A 7 -6.96 14.26 -0.74
N VAL A 8 -5.92 15.09 -0.68
CA VAL A 8 -4.53 14.65 -0.92
C VAL A 8 -4.07 13.66 0.15
N ALA A 9 -4.39 13.92 1.42
CA ALA A 9 -4.05 13.01 2.51
C ALA A 9 -4.73 11.64 2.35
N PHE A 10 -6.02 11.60 2.03
CA PHE A 10 -6.72 10.34 1.77
C PHE A 10 -6.19 9.62 0.53
N ALA A 11 -5.85 10.34 -0.53
CA ALA A 11 -5.25 9.73 -1.71
C ALA A 11 -3.88 9.13 -1.38
N TYR A 12 -3.04 9.82 -0.62
CA TYR A 12 -1.74 9.32 -0.17
C TYR A 12 -1.89 8.04 0.66
N VAL A 13 -2.78 8.06 1.67
CA VAL A 13 -3.07 6.87 2.49
C VAL A 13 -3.61 5.72 1.63
N GLY A 14 -4.52 6.00 0.68
CA GLY A 14 -5.09 4.99 -0.19
C GLY A 14 -4.07 4.30 -1.11
N VAL A 15 -3.07 5.04 -1.58
CA VAL A 15 -1.97 4.49 -2.39
C VAL A 15 -1.05 3.62 -1.54
N ILE A 16 -0.71 4.04 -0.31
CA ILE A 16 0.17 3.28 0.58
C ILE A 16 -0.49 1.99 1.06
N VAL A 17 -1.77 2.05 1.42
CA VAL A 17 -2.45 0.88 1.99
C VAL A 17 -2.43 -0.31 1.03
N GLY A 18 -2.61 -0.13 -0.26
CA GLY A 18 -2.54 -1.23 -1.22
C GLY A 18 -3.40 -2.45 -0.86
N ALA A 19 -3.35 -3.49 -1.69
CA ALA A 19 -4.14 -4.71 -1.47
C ALA A 19 -3.56 -5.60 -0.35
N GLY A 20 -2.24 -5.70 -0.25
CA GLY A 20 -1.55 -6.55 0.74
C GLY A 20 -1.77 -6.06 2.17
N LEU A 21 -1.63 -4.73 2.38
CA LEU A 21 -1.88 -4.13 3.68
C LEU A 21 -3.38 -4.17 4.05
N ALA A 22 -4.27 -3.95 3.08
CA ALA A 22 -5.72 -4.00 3.30
C ALA A 22 -6.21 -5.40 3.67
N SER A 23 -5.60 -6.46 3.13
CA SER A 23 -5.88 -7.85 3.50
C SER A 23 -5.20 -8.29 4.80
N GLY A 24 -4.23 -7.52 5.31
CA GLY A 24 -3.39 -7.88 6.45
C GLY A 24 -2.31 -8.90 6.12
N GLN A 25 -2.24 -9.44 4.92
CA GLN A 25 -1.28 -10.46 4.53
C GLN A 25 0.15 -9.97 4.62
N ASP A 26 0.42 -8.77 4.14
CA ASP A 26 1.75 -8.15 4.20
C ASP A 26 2.19 -7.93 5.65
N LEU A 27 1.29 -7.42 6.50
CA LEU A 27 1.59 -7.25 7.91
C LEU A 27 1.94 -8.57 8.59
N LEU A 28 1.22 -9.65 8.24
CA LEU A 28 1.47 -10.97 8.78
C LEU A 28 2.82 -11.52 8.33
N GLN A 29 3.14 -11.47 7.04
CA GLN A 29 4.34 -12.06 6.47
C GLN A 29 5.62 -11.26 6.73
N TYR A 30 5.55 -9.93 6.65
CA TYR A 30 6.74 -9.07 6.79
C TYR A 30 7.03 -8.65 8.21
N PHE A 31 6.04 -8.67 9.10
CA PHE A 31 6.21 -8.15 10.47
C PHE A 31 5.77 -9.14 11.54
N LEU A 32 4.51 -9.56 11.57
CA LEU A 32 3.97 -10.36 12.66
C LEU A 32 4.53 -11.78 12.73
N SER A 33 5.04 -12.32 11.62
CA SER A 33 5.80 -13.58 11.59
C SER A 33 7.03 -13.57 12.52
N PHE A 34 7.54 -12.39 12.87
CA PHE A 34 8.60 -12.22 13.90
C PHE A 34 8.04 -12.07 15.32
N GLY A 35 6.74 -12.29 15.51
CA GLY A 35 6.07 -12.16 16.79
C GLY A 35 5.89 -10.70 17.23
N ALA A 36 5.82 -10.46 18.54
CA ALA A 36 5.59 -9.13 19.11
C ALA A 36 6.67 -8.10 18.72
N VAL A 37 7.90 -8.54 18.42
CA VAL A 37 8.98 -7.66 17.96
C VAL A 37 8.65 -7.04 16.60
N GLY A 38 7.83 -7.70 15.78
CA GLY A 38 7.35 -7.17 14.50
C GLY A 38 6.60 -5.85 14.62
N LEU A 39 5.96 -5.59 15.77
CA LEU A 39 5.28 -4.31 16.02
C LEU A 39 6.24 -3.11 15.98
N ILE A 40 7.49 -3.32 16.38
CA ILE A 40 8.53 -2.28 16.28
C ILE A 40 8.83 -1.98 14.80
N GLY A 41 8.89 -3.02 13.97
CA GLY A 41 9.05 -2.86 12.53
C GLY A 41 7.90 -2.08 11.89
N ILE A 42 6.67 -2.37 12.27
CA ILE A 42 5.48 -1.63 11.80
C ILE A 42 5.54 -0.15 12.22
N ALA A 43 5.91 0.12 13.47
CA ALA A 43 6.07 1.50 13.96
C ALA A 43 7.17 2.25 13.20
N ALA A 44 8.32 1.61 12.97
CA ALA A 44 9.42 2.16 12.20
C ALA A 44 9.01 2.46 10.75
N LEU A 45 8.30 1.53 10.09
CA LEU A 45 7.74 1.73 8.76
C LEU A 45 6.78 2.93 8.73
N GLY A 46 5.89 3.05 9.72
CA GLY A 46 4.97 4.18 9.83
C GLY A 46 5.69 5.52 9.91
N VAL A 47 6.76 5.61 10.73
CA VAL A 47 7.59 6.81 10.84
C VAL A 47 8.28 7.13 9.51
N LEU A 48 8.87 6.13 8.86
CA LEU A 48 9.52 6.30 7.56
C LEU A 48 8.53 6.81 6.49
N ASN A 49 7.35 6.21 6.41
CA ASN A 49 6.31 6.65 5.48
C ASN A 49 5.88 8.11 5.73
N ILE A 50 5.78 8.53 6.99
CA ILE A 50 5.48 9.94 7.32
C ILE A 50 6.61 10.85 6.83
N ILE A 51 7.86 10.52 7.13
CA ILE A 51 9.03 11.33 6.75
C ILE A 51 9.10 11.46 5.22
N PHE A 52 9.13 10.34 4.50
CA PHE A 52 9.22 10.35 3.05
C PHE A 52 8.00 11.00 2.39
N GLY A 53 6.81 10.77 2.91
CA GLY A 53 5.58 11.39 2.42
C GLY A 53 5.59 12.90 2.56
N VAL A 54 6.02 13.42 3.73
CA VAL A 54 6.16 14.86 3.94
C VAL A 54 7.19 15.46 2.98
N VAL A 55 8.36 14.83 2.84
CA VAL A 55 9.41 15.30 1.92
C VAL A 55 8.92 15.29 0.47
N ALA A 56 8.27 14.21 0.01
CA ALA A 56 7.76 14.10 -1.36
C ALA A 56 6.68 15.15 -1.65
N LEU A 57 5.73 15.35 -0.73
CA LEU A 57 4.68 16.36 -0.87
C LEU A 57 5.25 17.80 -0.85
N GLN A 58 6.25 18.06 -0.01
CA GLN A 58 6.91 19.36 0.04
C GLN A 58 7.67 19.64 -1.25
N LEU A 59 8.43 18.67 -1.77
CA LEU A 59 9.15 18.82 -3.04
C LEU A 59 8.19 19.07 -4.20
N GLY A 60 7.13 18.27 -4.33
CA GLY A 60 6.10 18.47 -5.35
C GLY A 60 5.43 19.83 -5.27
N SER A 61 5.12 20.30 -4.07
CA SER A 61 4.55 21.61 -3.81
C SER A 61 5.51 22.77 -4.12
N TYR A 62 6.78 22.62 -3.73
CA TYR A 62 7.82 23.62 -3.92
C TYR A 62 8.12 23.85 -5.41
N PHE A 63 8.29 22.77 -6.17
CA PHE A 63 8.59 22.86 -7.60
C PHE A 63 7.35 23.09 -8.47
N ARG A 64 6.15 22.97 -7.90
CA ARG A 64 4.86 23.05 -8.63
C ARG A 64 4.83 22.15 -9.86
N SER A 65 5.49 21.01 -9.78
CA SER A 65 5.65 20.07 -10.88
C SER A 65 4.40 19.26 -11.11
N GLY A 66 4.04 19.04 -12.37
CA GLY A 66 2.95 18.15 -12.77
C GLY A 66 3.39 16.68 -12.87
N HIS A 67 4.70 16.45 -13.02
CA HIS A 67 5.29 15.11 -13.17
C HIS A 67 6.51 14.95 -12.28
N HIS A 68 6.76 13.71 -11.85
CA HIS A 68 7.92 13.37 -11.01
C HIS A 68 9.26 13.69 -11.72
N ASP A 69 9.32 13.55 -13.05
CA ASP A 69 10.49 13.84 -13.88
C ASP A 69 11.03 15.24 -13.68
N GLU A 70 10.14 16.23 -13.59
CA GLU A 70 10.52 17.65 -13.41
C GLU A 70 11.23 17.87 -12.07
N VAL A 71 10.82 17.12 -11.03
CA VAL A 71 11.45 17.20 -9.72
C VAL A 71 12.83 16.59 -9.78
N PHE A 72 12.96 15.38 -10.35
CA PHE A 72 14.26 14.68 -10.45
C PHE A 72 15.24 15.41 -11.38
N GLU A 73 14.76 16.08 -12.42
CA GLU A 73 15.61 16.88 -13.30
C GLU A 73 16.34 18.01 -12.57
N ARG A 74 15.68 18.58 -11.56
CA ARG A 74 16.23 19.72 -10.80
C ARG A 74 17.17 19.32 -9.67
N ILE A 75 17.04 18.08 -9.15
CA ILE A 75 17.78 17.64 -7.97
C ILE A 75 18.80 16.54 -8.24
N THR A 76 18.80 15.96 -9.45
CA THR A 76 19.57 14.75 -9.73
C THR A 76 20.34 14.86 -11.06
N HIS A 77 21.48 14.17 -11.13
CA HIS A 77 22.25 14.05 -12.38
C HIS A 77 21.49 13.25 -13.44
N PRO A 78 21.53 13.61 -14.74
CA PRO A 78 20.77 12.96 -15.80
C PRO A 78 20.89 11.43 -15.88
N ALA A 79 22.09 10.89 -15.57
CA ALA A 79 22.29 9.44 -15.54
C ALA A 79 21.51 8.75 -14.42
N VAL A 80 21.49 9.35 -13.22
CA VAL A 80 20.75 8.82 -12.06
C VAL A 80 19.23 8.93 -12.30
N ARG A 81 18.77 10.05 -12.87
CA ARG A 81 17.39 10.21 -13.29
C ARG A 81 16.93 9.07 -14.19
N ARG A 82 17.67 8.74 -15.23
CA ARG A 82 17.32 7.66 -16.16
C ARG A 82 17.22 6.31 -15.47
N VAL A 83 18.10 6.02 -14.51
CA VAL A 83 18.03 4.79 -13.71
C VAL A 83 16.75 4.78 -12.86
N ILE A 84 16.45 5.89 -12.18
CA ILE A 84 15.22 6.02 -11.36
C ILE A 84 13.98 5.82 -12.24
N ASP A 85 13.89 6.45 -13.40
CA ASP A 85 12.76 6.32 -14.31
C ASP A 85 12.55 4.87 -14.76
N VAL A 86 13.61 4.18 -15.15
CA VAL A 86 13.53 2.75 -15.53
C VAL A 86 13.06 1.90 -14.36
N VAL A 87 13.61 2.12 -13.17
CA VAL A 87 13.21 1.38 -11.95
C VAL A 87 11.75 1.65 -11.61
N LEU A 88 11.30 2.89 -11.65
CA LEU A 88 9.91 3.26 -11.37
C LEU A 88 8.93 2.63 -12.37
N VAL A 89 9.24 2.68 -13.66
CA VAL A 89 8.41 2.08 -14.71
C VAL A 89 8.33 0.56 -14.52
N PHE A 90 9.48 -0.10 -14.32
CA PHE A 90 9.53 -1.54 -14.12
C PHE A 90 8.80 -1.96 -12.83
N SER A 91 9.02 -1.26 -11.74
CA SER A 91 8.35 -1.51 -10.46
C SER A 91 6.84 -1.31 -10.56
N GLY A 92 6.41 -0.23 -11.21
CA GLY A 92 4.98 0.04 -11.43
C GLY A 92 4.31 -1.04 -12.27
N PHE A 93 4.99 -1.52 -13.30
CA PHE A 93 4.51 -2.61 -14.14
C PHE A 93 4.42 -3.94 -13.38
N ALA A 94 5.47 -4.31 -12.63
CA ALA A 94 5.48 -5.51 -11.79
C ALA A 94 4.37 -5.46 -10.73
N MET A 95 4.20 -4.30 -10.06
CA MET A 95 3.15 -4.11 -9.07
C MET A 95 1.76 -4.23 -9.69
N GLY A 96 1.55 -3.74 -10.91
CA GLY A 96 0.30 -3.91 -11.65
C GLY A 96 -0.08 -5.39 -11.82
N PHE A 97 0.86 -6.26 -12.19
CA PHE A 97 0.60 -7.70 -12.27
C PHE A 97 0.25 -8.32 -10.92
N VAL A 98 0.98 -7.98 -9.87
CA VAL A 98 0.72 -8.48 -8.52
C VAL A 98 -0.68 -8.08 -8.06
N MET A 99 -1.08 -6.83 -8.31
CA MET A 99 -2.43 -6.33 -7.97
C MET A 99 -3.52 -7.04 -8.75
N LEU A 100 -3.33 -7.29 -10.04
CA LEU A 100 -4.30 -8.04 -10.86
C LEU A 100 -4.43 -9.48 -10.41
N ALA A 101 -3.32 -10.15 -10.10
CA ALA A 101 -3.32 -11.51 -9.57
C ALA A 101 -4.02 -11.57 -8.20
N GLY A 102 -3.72 -10.61 -7.30
CA GLY A 102 -4.36 -10.49 -6.01
C GLY A 102 -5.86 -10.25 -6.10
N ALA A 103 -6.31 -9.39 -7.02
CA ALA A 103 -7.73 -9.19 -7.28
C ALA A 103 -8.43 -10.46 -7.77
N GLY A 104 -7.78 -11.22 -8.67
CA GLY A 104 -8.28 -12.51 -9.13
C GLY A 104 -8.44 -13.51 -7.99
N ALA A 105 -7.41 -13.68 -7.18
CA ALA A 105 -7.42 -14.58 -6.02
C ALA A 105 -8.49 -14.19 -4.99
N ASN A 106 -8.67 -12.91 -4.72
CA ASN A 106 -9.72 -12.43 -3.81
C ASN A 106 -11.13 -12.73 -4.33
N LEU A 107 -11.38 -12.52 -5.63
CA LEU A 107 -12.69 -12.82 -6.21
C LEU A 107 -12.96 -14.34 -6.27
N GLU A 108 -11.94 -15.15 -6.49
CA GLU A 108 -12.05 -16.61 -6.39
C GLU A 108 -12.42 -17.04 -4.97
N GLN A 109 -11.76 -16.52 -3.95
CA GLN A 109 -12.03 -16.86 -2.54
C GLN A 109 -13.41 -16.39 -2.07
N GLN A 110 -13.88 -15.22 -2.51
CA GLN A 110 -15.14 -14.64 -2.04
C GLN A 110 -16.36 -15.12 -2.82
N PHE A 111 -16.21 -15.33 -4.12
CA PHE A 111 -17.33 -15.59 -5.03
C PHE A 111 -17.23 -16.91 -5.77
N GLY A 112 -16.13 -17.67 -5.60
CA GLY A 112 -15.89 -18.92 -6.33
C GLY A 112 -15.65 -18.72 -7.84
N LEU A 113 -15.38 -17.48 -8.26
CA LEU A 113 -15.05 -17.19 -9.66
C LEU A 113 -13.63 -17.68 -9.96
N PRO A 114 -13.35 -18.23 -11.16
CA PRO A 114 -11.99 -18.59 -11.52
C PRO A 114 -11.08 -17.35 -11.46
N ALA A 115 -9.87 -17.47 -10.90
CA ALA A 115 -8.94 -16.35 -10.68
C ALA A 115 -8.70 -15.51 -11.94
N TRP A 116 -8.60 -16.15 -13.11
CA TRP A 116 -8.41 -15.44 -14.38
C TRP A 116 -9.59 -14.51 -14.73
N ALA A 117 -10.83 -14.91 -14.41
CA ALA A 117 -12.00 -14.08 -14.65
C ALA A 117 -12.02 -12.85 -13.74
N GLY A 118 -11.66 -13.04 -12.46
CA GLY A 118 -11.50 -11.95 -11.50
C GLY A 118 -10.41 -10.96 -11.93
N SER A 119 -9.26 -11.46 -12.35
CA SER A 119 -8.17 -10.63 -12.89
C SER A 119 -8.59 -9.87 -14.15
N ALA A 120 -9.35 -10.52 -15.07
CA ALA A 120 -9.84 -9.87 -16.28
C ALA A 120 -10.83 -8.75 -15.99
N VAL A 121 -11.76 -8.95 -15.04
CA VAL A 121 -12.67 -7.89 -14.58
C VAL A 121 -11.89 -6.70 -14.01
N CYS A 122 -10.91 -6.98 -13.15
CA CYS A 122 -10.07 -5.93 -12.56
C CYS A 122 -9.26 -5.18 -13.64
N ALA A 123 -8.67 -5.91 -14.61
CA ALA A 123 -7.95 -5.31 -15.73
C ALA A 123 -8.87 -4.40 -16.57
N GLY A 124 -10.09 -4.85 -16.85
CA GLY A 124 -11.09 -4.04 -17.54
C GLY A 124 -11.41 -2.73 -16.80
N LEU A 125 -11.59 -2.79 -15.47
CA LEU A 125 -11.81 -1.61 -14.65
C LEU A 125 -10.59 -0.68 -14.66
N VAL A 126 -9.38 -1.22 -14.58
CA VAL A 126 -8.14 -0.42 -14.67
C VAL A 126 -8.04 0.28 -16.02
N ILE A 127 -8.31 -0.42 -17.13
CA ILE A 127 -8.32 0.17 -18.47
C ILE A 127 -9.36 1.29 -18.55
N LEU A 128 -10.57 1.08 -18.03
CA LEU A 128 -11.63 2.11 -18.02
C LEU A 128 -11.20 3.34 -17.19
N THR A 129 -10.53 3.13 -16.05
CA THR A 129 -10.03 4.24 -15.23
C THR A 129 -8.86 4.97 -15.88
N ALA A 130 -8.06 4.30 -16.72
CA ALA A 130 -6.94 4.91 -17.43
C ALA A 130 -7.38 6.01 -18.43
N PHE A 131 -8.64 5.99 -18.88
CA PHE A 131 -9.23 7.07 -19.70
C PHE A 131 -9.71 8.27 -18.88
N LEU A 132 -9.64 8.20 -17.56
CA LEU A 132 -10.00 9.31 -16.68
C LEU A 132 -8.82 10.27 -16.49
N ASP A 133 -9.13 11.56 -16.34
CA ASP A 133 -8.13 12.54 -15.95
C ASP A 133 -7.59 12.23 -14.55
N PHE A 134 -6.34 12.59 -14.31
CA PHE A 134 -5.67 12.37 -13.02
C PHE A 134 -6.49 12.85 -11.82
N ASP A 135 -7.13 14.03 -11.93
CA ASP A 135 -8.00 14.55 -10.85
C ASP A 135 -9.20 13.65 -10.55
N ARG A 136 -9.74 12.96 -11.55
CA ARG A 136 -10.85 12.02 -11.37
C ARG A 136 -10.37 10.74 -10.71
N ILE A 137 -9.22 10.22 -11.11
CA ILE A 137 -8.58 9.05 -10.50
C ILE A 137 -8.32 9.33 -9.02
N MET A 138 -7.75 10.48 -8.67
CA MET A 138 -7.50 10.88 -7.29
C MET A 138 -8.79 11.02 -6.47
N LYS A 139 -9.89 11.48 -7.06
CA LYS A 139 -11.19 11.51 -6.40
C LYS A 139 -11.73 10.12 -6.12
N VAL A 140 -11.61 9.19 -7.06
CA VAL A 140 -12.05 7.79 -6.88
C VAL A 140 -11.27 7.15 -5.73
N ILE A 141 -9.95 7.24 -5.74
CA ILE A 141 -9.10 6.73 -4.64
C ILE A 141 -9.49 7.39 -3.31
N GLY A 142 -9.70 8.71 -3.31
CA GLY A 142 -10.08 9.47 -2.13
C GLY A 142 -11.44 9.10 -1.53
N VAL A 143 -12.34 8.48 -2.31
CA VAL A 143 -13.65 7.97 -1.82
C VAL A 143 -13.49 6.59 -1.19
N PHE A 144 -12.65 5.73 -1.75
CA PHE A 144 -12.43 4.38 -1.21
C PHE A 144 -11.61 4.39 0.08
N THR A 145 -10.66 5.30 0.22
CA THR A 145 -9.79 5.38 1.41
C THR A 145 -10.55 5.50 2.74
N PRO A 146 -11.51 6.41 2.91
CA PRO A 146 -12.27 6.47 4.16
C PRO A 146 -13.08 5.19 4.44
N MET A 147 -13.55 4.49 3.40
CA MET A 147 -14.24 3.20 3.58
C MET A 147 -13.29 2.14 4.16
N ILE A 148 -12.05 2.06 3.64
CA ILE A 148 -11.03 1.15 4.15
C ILE A 148 -10.66 1.51 5.59
N VAL A 149 -10.47 2.78 5.90
CA VAL A 149 -10.16 3.25 7.26
C VAL A 149 -11.27 2.90 8.23
N ILE A 150 -12.54 3.12 7.85
CA ILE A 150 -13.70 2.76 8.67
C ILE A 150 -13.76 1.25 8.88
N ALA A 151 -13.54 0.45 7.84
CA ALA A 151 -13.50 -1.00 7.95
C ALA A 151 -12.41 -1.48 8.91
N ILE A 152 -11.21 -0.91 8.83
CA ILE A 152 -10.11 -1.20 9.76
C ILE A 152 -10.50 -0.83 11.19
N ILE A 153 -11.09 0.33 11.42
CA ILE A 153 -11.54 0.77 12.75
C ILE A 153 -12.59 -0.22 13.31
N ILE A 154 -13.55 -0.64 12.50
CA ILE A 154 -14.56 -1.62 12.90
C ILE A 154 -13.90 -2.95 13.29
N LEU A 155 -12.94 -3.44 12.49
CA LEU A 155 -12.19 -4.65 12.79
C LEU A 155 -11.38 -4.55 14.08
N VAL A 156 -10.75 -3.41 14.32
CA VAL A 156 -10.01 -3.16 15.57
C VAL A 156 -10.96 -3.16 16.77
N ILE A 157 -12.08 -2.45 16.69
CA ILE A 157 -13.09 -2.43 17.75
C ILE A 157 -13.64 -3.84 18.00
N TYR A 158 -14.00 -4.55 16.94
CA TYR A 158 -14.46 -5.93 17.03
C TYR A 158 -13.42 -6.85 17.73
N SER A 159 -12.16 -6.73 17.34
CA SER A 159 -11.06 -7.47 17.95
C SER A 159 -10.88 -7.16 19.43
N LEU A 160 -11.10 -5.90 19.87
CA LEU A 160 -10.98 -5.50 21.28
C LEU A 160 -12.15 -5.97 22.14
N VAL A 161 -13.35 -6.08 21.56
CA VAL A 161 -14.57 -6.45 22.29
C VAL A 161 -14.77 -7.98 22.35
N THR A 162 -14.30 -8.70 21.32
CA THR A 162 -14.45 -10.16 21.26
C THR A 162 -13.38 -10.85 22.10
N PRO A 163 -13.72 -11.92 22.87
CA PRO A 163 -12.72 -12.71 23.56
C PRO A 163 -11.69 -13.26 22.58
N HIS A 164 -10.43 -12.96 22.84
CA HIS A 164 -9.32 -13.37 21.98
C HIS A 164 -8.31 -14.19 22.76
N PRO A 165 -7.51 -15.02 22.08
CA PRO A 165 -6.44 -15.77 22.71
C PRO A 165 -5.46 -14.85 23.44
N SER A 166 -4.76 -15.38 24.41
CA SER A 166 -3.73 -14.62 25.11
C SER A 166 -2.66 -14.10 24.15
N VAL A 167 -2.01 -13.01 24.51
CA VAL A 167 -0.91 -12.44 23.69
C VAL A 167 0.17 -13.50 23.41
N ALA A 168 0.40 -14.42 24.35
CA ALA A 168 1.34 -15.51 24.19
C ALA A 168 0.90 -16.50 23.11
N GLU A 169 -0.38 -16.87 23.04
CA GLU A 169 -0.93 -17.75 22.01
C GLU A 169 -0.96 -17.09 20.64
N LEU A 170 -1.31 -15.79 20.58
CA LEU A 170 -1.24 -15.01 19.36
C LEU A 170 0.19 -14.95 18.80
N ASN A 171 1.17 -14.70 19.69
CA ASN A 171 2.56 -14.68 19.31
C ASN A 171 3.05 -16.07 18.83
N ALA A 172 2.67 -17.15 19.52
CA ALA A 172 3.00 -18.51 19.12
C ALA A 172 2.37 -18.90 17.77
N THR A 173 1.20 -18.36 17.45
CA THR A 173 0.53 -18.61 16.17
C THR A 173 1.15 -17.76 15.05
N ALA A 174 1.45 -16.51 15.32
CA ALA A 174 2.09 -15.60 14.35
C ALA A 174 3.48 -16.11 13.93
N THR A 175 4.28 -16.58 14.86
CA THR A 175 5.63 -17.14 14.57
C THR A 175 5.62 -18.47 13.80
N LYS A 176 4.46 -19.12 13.64
CA LYS A 176 4.32 -20.29 12.75
C LYS A 176 4.21 -19.90 11.27
N VAL A 177 3.90 -18.65 10.98
CA VAL A 177 3.86 -18.14 9.60
C VAL A 177 5.29 -17.97 9.10
N THR A 178 5.57 -18.50 7.93
CA THR A 178 6.88 -18.34 7.29
C THR A 178 7.09 -16.85 6.95
N PRO A 179 8.13 -16.20 7.50
CA PRO A 179 8.40 -14.81 7.17
C PRO A 179 8.80 -14.66 5.70
N ALA A 180 8.42 -13.55 5.10
CA ALA A 180 8.79 -13.24 3.72
C ALA A 180 10.32 -13.10 3.54
N LEU A 181 10.99 -12.60 4.58
CA LEU A 181 12.45 -12.42 4.62
C LEU A 181 13.01 -12.93 5.96
N PRO A 182 14.27 -13.39 5.99
CA PRO A 182 14.85 -14.06 7.16
C PRO A 182 15.09 -13.14 8.37
N ASN A 183 15.02 -11.83 8.20
CA ASN A 183 15.32 -10.86 9.23
C ASN A 183 14.30 -9.72 9.24
N LEU A 184 13.82 -9.33 10.43
CA LEU A 184 12.84 -8.26 10.61
C LEU A 184 13.28 -6.93 9.99
N TRP A 185 14.54 -6.55 10.14
CA TRP A 185 15.05 -5.29 9.58
C TRP A 185 15.08 -5.30 8.06
N PHE A 186 15.48 -6.42 7.46
CA PHE A 186 15.39 -6.60 6.01
C PHE A 186 13.94 -6.58 5.54
N SER A 187 13.03 -7.19 6.27
CA SER A 187 11.60 -7.15 5.99
C SER A 187 11.07 -5.71 6.03
N ALA A 188 11.40 -4.95 7.07
CA ALA A 188 10.94 -3.57 7.25
C ALA A 188 11.52 -2.58 6.21
N ILE A 189 12.74 -2.82 5.73
CA ILE A 189 13.38 -1.96 4.71
C ILE A 189 12.88 -2.30 3.31
N ASN A 190 12.58 -3.58 3.07
CA ASN A 190 12.17 -4.04 1.73
C ASN A 190 10.67 -3.85 1.47
N TYR A 191 9.87 -3.69 2.52
CA TYR A 191 8.45 -3.37 2.42
C TYR A 191 8.23 -1.90 2.05
#